data_fc09e00db1c80b43e5bf557275eb1e33
#
_entry.id   fc09e00db1c80b43e5bf557275eb1e33
#
_cell.length_a   1.000
_cell.length_b   1.000
_cell.length_c   1.000
_cell.angle_alpha   90.00
_cell.angle_beta   90.00
_cell.angle_gamma   90.00
#
_symmetry.space_group_name_H-M   'P 1'
#
loop_
_entity.id
_entity.type
_entity.pdbx_description
1 polymer ?
#
loop_
_entity_poly.entity_id
_entity_poly.type
_entity_poly.pdbx_seq_one_letter_code
_entity_poly.pdbx_strand_id
1 'polypeptide(L)'
;MSYDVMILALSFYFTACCLDLAYAKDRVRAVDVLVMAVIMAVLGPCKMVYAVLMGLCLLIPVRKFGGWGKWFLAAALVAGAFALSMLVVNSRTIAVYATQTESYVPWAEEAGYSLTYLIHNPVKLVKIFYNTALFQAEHYHMTMIGAYLGNIDEILNVPYLAVALLTMCLIGLSLRKPGENLPFRMGARVWIWVLCLGCGAAVCLSMLIAWTPM
;
A
#
# COMPACT_ATOMS: atom_id res chain seq x y z
N MET A 1 15.67 15.31 2.74
CA MET A 1 14.39 14.83 3.26
C MET A 1 13.97 13.69 2.35
N SER A 2 13.72 12.49 2.88
CA SER A 2 13.33 11.35 2.03
C SER A 2 11.92 11.57 1.48
N TYR A 3 11.72 11.30 0.19
CA TYR A 3 10.39 11.35 -0.45
C TYR A 3 9.40 10.36 0.20
N ASP A 4 9.89 9.34 0.88
CA ASP A 4 9.06 8.36 1.60
C ASP A 4 8.25 8.99 2.73
N VAL A 5 8.78 10.02 3.41
CA VAL A 5 8.04 10.76 4.46
C VAL A 5 6.79 11.42 3.89
N MET A 6 6.90 12.04 2.72
CA MET A 6 5.76 12.65 2.05
C MET A 6 4.74 11.61 1.60
N ILE A 7 5.20 10.48 1.07
CA ILE A 7 4.33 9.37 0.65
C ILE A 7 3.56 8.81 1.85
N LEU A 8 4.22 8.56 2.97
CA LEU A 8 3.57 8.10 4.20
C LEU A 8 2.54 9.10 4.71
N ALA A 9 2.91 10.38 4.79
CA ALA A 9 1.99 11.43 5.23
C ALA A 9 0.74 11.52 4.36
N LEU A 10 0.89 11.47 3.02
CA LEU A 10 -0.23 11.48 2.09
C LEU A 10 -1.09 10.21 2.20
N SER A 11 -0.48 9.05 2.42
CA SER A 11 -1.20 7.78 2.61
C SER A 11 -2.05 7.80 3.88
N PHE A 12 -1.50 8.30 5.00
CA PHE A 12 -2.26 8.51 6.23
C PHE A 12 -3.36 9.54 6.06
N TYR A 13 -3.08 10.65 5.37
CA TYR A 13 -4.07 11.69 5.13
C TYR A 13 -5.21 11.19 4.24
N PHE A 14 -4.91 10.43 3.18
CA PHE A 14 -5.94 9.78 2.35
C PHE A 14 -6.81 8.83 3.17
N THR A 15 -6.20 8.01 4.02
CA THR A 15 -6.91 7.09 4.91
C THR A 15 -7.82 7.83 5.87
N ALA A 16 -7.32 8.90 6.49
CA ALA A 16 -8.10 9.76 7.37
C ALA A 16 -9.29 10.41 6.65
N CYS A 17 -9.09 10.93 5.43
CA CYS A 17 -10.18 11.46 4.60
C CYS A 17 -11.25 10.41 4.30
N CYS A 18 -10.86 9.19 3.92
CA CYS A 18 -11.81 8.11 3.66
C CYS A 18 -12.63 7.74 4.91
N LEU A 19 -11.98 7.64 6.07
CA LEU A 19 -12.64 7.32 7.34
C LEU A 19 -13.55 8.46 7.82
N ASP A 20 -13.12 9.71 7.70
CA ASP A 20 -13.93 10.89 8.02
C ASP A 20 -15.21 10.94 7.17
N LEU A 21 -15.06 10.74 5.86
CA LEU A 21 -16.21 10.67 4.94
C LEU A 21 -17.11 9.45 5.21
N ALA A 22 -16.53 8.32 5.61
CA ALA A 22 -17.31 7.12 5.88
C ALA A 22 -18.11 7.23 7.18
N TYR A 23 -17.56 7.86 8.23
CA TYR A 23 -18.11 7.75 9.58
C TYR A 23 -18.46 9.09 10.25
N ALA A 24 -17.77 10.18 9.95
CA ALA A 24 -17.98 11.47 10.62
C ALA A 24 -18.87 12.41 9.80
N LYS A 25 -18.60 12.61 8.51
CA LYS A 25 -19.37 13.53 7.66
C LYS A 25 -20.69 12.93 7.18
N ASP A 26 -21.73 13.75 7.08
CA ASP A 26 -23.04 13.33 6.56
C ASP A 26 -23.11 13.26 5.03
N ARG A 27 -22.38 14.12 4.34
CA ARG A 27 -22.36 14.22 2.88
C ARG A 27 -20.95 14.40 2.34
N VAL A 28 -20.69 13.82 1.17
CA VAL A 28 -19.47 14.02 0.39
C VAL A 28 -19.64 15.27 -0.48
N ARG A 29 -18.70 16.20 -0.40
CA ARG A 29 -18.64 17.41 -1.23
C ARG A 29 -17.70 17.20 -2.39
N ALA A 30 -17.85 17.99 -3.46
CA ALA A 30 -16.94 17.96 -4.60
C ALA A 30 -15.48 18.22 -4.21
N VAL A 31 -15.25 19.10 -3.21
CA VAL A 31 -13.91 19.37 -2.68
C VAL A 31 -13.28 18.14 -2.02
N ASP A 32 -14.06 17.31 -1.31
CA ASP A 32 -13.55 16.11 -0.68
C ASP A 32 -13.05 15.11 -1.75
N VAL A 33 -13.81 14.96 -2.85
CA VAL A 33 -13.43 14.12 -3.99
C VAL A 33 -12.18 14.67 -4.69
N LEU A 34 -12.09 15.99 -4.87
CA LEU A 34 -10.94 16.65 -5.47
C LEU A 34 -9.69 16.42 -4.63
N VAL A 35 -9.78 16.58 -3.30
CA VAL A 35 -8.65 16.33 -2.39
C VAL A 35 -8.17 14.88 -2.50
N MET A 36 -9.09 13.90 -2.48
CA MET A 36 -8.73 12.49 -2.66
C MET A 36 -8.09 12.23 -4.03
N ALA A 37 -8.61 12.84 -5.11
CA ALA A 37 -8.06 12.70 -6.46
C ALA A 37 -6.65 13.30 -6.55
N VAL A 38 -6.40 14.47 -5.96
CA VAL A 38 -5.06 15.10 -5.94
C VAL A 38 -4.08 14.25 -5.15
N ILE A 39 -4.46 13.73 -3.99
CA ILE A 39 -3.59 12.85 -3.19
C ILE A 39 -3.22 11.60 -4.02
N MET A 40 -4.19 10.97 -4.66
CA MET A 40 -3.94 9.78 -5.48
C MET A 40 -3.12 10.08 -6.74
N ALA A 41 -3.29 11.26 -7.34
CA ALA A 41 -2.46 11.70 -8.45
C ALA A 41 -0.98 11.88 -8.06
N VAL A 42 -0.70 12.24 -6.81
CA VAL A 42 0.69 12.33 -6.30
C VAL A 42 1.22 10.96 -5.92
N LEU A 43 0.41 10.11 -5.27
CA LEU A 43 0.83 8.77 -4.82
C LEU A 43 1.08 7.81 -5.98
N GLY A 44 0.32 7.93 -7.08
CA GLY A 44 0.41 7.04 -8.25
C GLY A 44 1.83 6.92 -8.82
N PRO A 45 2.45 8.01 -9.24
CA PRO A 45 3.79 7.98 -9.80
C PRO A 45 4.88 7.49 -8.84
N CYS A 46 4.66 7.69 -7.55
CA CYS A 46 5.64 7.33 -6.53
C CYS A 46 5.77 5.82 -6.34
N LYS A 47 4.64 5.14 -6.14
CA LYS A 47 4.61 3.67 -5.98
C LYS A 47 3.21 3.15 -6.35
N MET A 48 3.12 2.34 -7.39
CA MET A 48 1.87 1.74 -7.88
C MET A 48 1.11 0.94 -6.80
N VAL A 49 1.80 0.40 -5.82
CA VAL A 49 1.23 -0.38 -4.71
C VAL A 49 0.17 0.40 -3.94
N TYR A 50 0.28 1.72 -3.85
CA TYR A 50 -0.71 2.56 -3.17
C TYR A 50 -2.07 2.61 -3.85
N ALA A 51 -2.21 2.05 -5.07
CA ALA A 51 -3.51 1.83 -5.71
C ALA A 51 -4.49 1.07 -4.81
N VAL A 52 -3.99 0.14 -3.99
CA VAL A 52 -4.81 -0.64 -3.03
C VAL A 52 -5.55 0.26 -2.04
N LEU A 53 -4.98 1.41 -1.66
CA LEU A 53 -5.62 2.36 -0.75
C LEU A 53 -6.93 2.93 -1.32
N MET A 54 -7.09 3.00 -2.65
CA MET A 54 -8.36 3.41 -3.27
C MET A 54 -9.52 2.52 -2.86
N GLY A 55 -9.25 1.27 -2.47
CA GLY A 55 -10.25 0.37 -1.90
C GLY A 55 -10.92 0.90 -0.62
N LEU A 56 -10.29 1.85 0.10
CA LEU A 56 -10.92 2.52 1.24
C LEU A 56 -12.12 3.39 0.84
N CYS A 57 -12.15 3.88 -0.40
CA CYS A 57 -13.29 4.63 -0.91
C CYS A 57 -14.59 3.80 -0.91
N LEU A 58 -14.49 2.46 -0.97
CA LEU A 58 -15.65 1.56 -0.90
C LEU A 58 -16.31 1.53 0.48
N LEU A 59 -15.62 1.99 1.53
CA LEU A 59 -16.20 2.16 2.86
C LEU A 59 -17.20 3.32 2.92
N ILE A 60 -17.12 4.28 1.97
CA ILE A 60 -17.97 5.46 1.96
C ILE A 60 -19.34 5.08 1.37
N PRO A 61 -20.44 5.19 2.14
CA PRO A 61 -21.75 4.79 1.68
C PRO A 61 -22.24 5.63 0.48
N VAL A 62 -22.78 4.97 -0.54
CA VAL A 62 -23.31 5.59 -1.77
C VAL A 62 -24.32 6.71 -1.49
N ARG A 63 -25.13 6.55 -0.43
CA ARG A 63 -26.13 7.55 -0.01
C ARG A 63 -25.51 8.92 0.31
N LYS A 64 -24.26 8.97 0.76
CA LYS A 64 -23.54 10.22 1.09
C LYS A 64 -23.16 11.03 -0.14
N PHE A 65 -23.08 10.38 -1.29
CA PHE A 65 -22.87 11.04 -2.59
C PHE A 65 -24.18 11.54 -3.22
N GLY A 66 -25.34 11.13 -2.66
CA GLY A 66 -26.65 11.47 -3.21
C GLY A 66 -27.07 10.59 -4.39
N GLY A 67 -26.45 9.44 -4.59
CA GLY A 67 -26.82 8.42 -5.57
C GLY A 67 -25.64 7.72 -6.25
N TRP A 68 -25.95 6.61 -6.91
CA TRP A 68 -24.97 5.76 -7.58
C TRP A 68 -24.16 6.47 -8.67
N GLY A 69 -24.82 7.33 -9.47
CA GLY A 69 -24.15 8.07 -10.55
C GLY A 69 -23.02 8.97 -10.04
N LYS A 70 -23.27 9.72 -8.96
CA LYS A 70 -22.27 10.58 -8.33
C LYS A 70 -21.17 9.78 -7.66
N TRP A 71 -21.52 8.63 -7.08
CA TRP A 71 -20.52 7.73 -6.49
C TRP A 71 -19.57 7.16 -7.55
N PHE A 72 -20.12 6.65 -8.68
CA PHE A 72 -19.31 6.16 -9.78
C PHE A 72 -18.44 7.27 -10.39
N LEU A 73 -18.98 8.48 -10.54
CA LEU A 73 -18.21 9.63 -11.03
C LEU A 73 -17.05 9.96 -10.08
N ALA A 74 -17.30 9.99 -8.77
CA ALA A 74 -16.25 10.24 -7.78
C ALA A 74 -15.18 9.15 -7.81
N ALA A 75 -15.57 7.88 -7.86
CA ALA A 75 -14.64 6.76 -7.97
C ALA A 75 -13.81 6.84 -9.26
N ALA A 76 -14.45 7.15 -10.39
CA ALA A 76 -13.78 7.33 -11.68
C ALA A 76 -12.81 8.52 -11.67
N LEU A 77 -13.14 9.63 -11.01
CA LEU A 77 -12.25 10.78 -10.88
C LEU A 77 -10.99 10.43 -10.05
N VAL A 78 -11.16 9.75 -8.92
CA VAL A 78 -10.02 9.36 -8.07
C VAL A 78 -9.14 8.33 -8.78
N ALA A 79 -9.74 7.28 -9.35
CA ALA A 79 -9.01 6.26 -10.09
C ALA A 79 -8.38 6.80 -11.39
N GLY A 80 -9.09 7.67 -12.09
CA GLY A 80 -8.61 8.35 -13.30
C GLY A 80 -7.42 9.28 -13.01
N ALA A 81 -7.49 10.04 -11.92
CA ALA A 81 -6.38 10.90 -11.50
C ALA A 81 -5.12 10.08 -11.18
N PHE A 82 -5.26 8.95 -10.47
CA PHE A 82 -4.19 8.01 -10.22
C PHE A 82 -3.61 7.44 -11.52
N ALA A 83 -4.47 6.88 -12.39
CA ALA A 83 -4.05 6.24 -13.63
C ALA A 83 -3.39 7.24 -14.59
N LEU A 84 -3.98 8.42 -14.75
CA LEU A 84 -3.46 9.46 -15.63
C LEU A 84 -2.09 9.94 -15.17
N SER A 85 -1.92 10.25 -13.88
CA SER A 85 -0.64 10.68 -13.33
C SER A 85 0.42 9.58 -13.45
N MET A 86 0.05 8.33 -13.21
CA MET A 86 0.93 7.17 -13.38
C MET A 86 1.40 7.03 -14.83
N LEU A 87 0.47 7.13 -15.79
CA LEU A 87 0.78 7.03 -17.21
C LEU A 87 1.65 8.20 -17.71
N VAL A 88 1.37 9.43 -17.27
CA VAL A 88 2.12 10.61 -17.71
C VAL A 88 3.53 10.61 -17.14
N VAL A 89 3.68 10.38 -15.84
CA VAL A 89 4.99 10.48 -15.17
C VAL A 89 5.86 9.26 -15.44
N ASN A 90 5.27 8.07 -15.44
CA ASN A 90 6.00 6.80 -15.59
C ASN A 90 5.94 6.23 -17.03
N SER A 91 5.54 7.03 -18.03
CA SER A 91 5.36 6.57 -19.41
C SER A 91 6.60 5.89 -19.99
N ARG A 92 7.80 6.43 -19.73
CA ARG A 92 9.07 5.83 -20.18
C ARG A 92 9.35 4.51 -19.50
N THR A 93 9.16 4.44 -18.19
CA THR A 93 9.36 3.21 -17.41
C THR A 93 8.38 2.12 -17.86
N ILE A 94 7.11 2.48 -18.05
CA ILE A 94 6.08 1.55 -18.55
C ILE A 94 6.45 1.04 -19.94
N ALA A 95 6.92 1.91 -20.85
CA ALA A 95 7.34 1.52 -22.19
C ALA A 95 8.51 0.53 -22.17
N VAL A 96 9.50 0.73 -21.29
CA VAL A 96 10.62 -0.19 -21.09
C VAL A 96 10.12 -1.56 -20.62
N TYR A 97 9.28 -1.61 -19.58
CA TYR A 97 8.73 -2.87 -19.08
C TYR A 97 7.80 -3.57 -20.09
N ALA A 98 7.08 -2.82 -20.92
CA ALA A 98 6.22 -3.40 -21.96
C ALA A 98 7.01 -4.03 -23.12
N THR A 99 8.24 -3.60 -23.34
CA THR A 99 9.12 -4.14 -24.40
C THR A 99 10.04 -5.26 -23.90
N GLN A 100 10.22 -5.41 -22.58
CA GLN A 100 11.00 -6.49 -21.99
C GLN A 100 10.23 -7.81 -22.05
N THR A 101 10.73 -8.75 -22.83
CA THR A 101 10.13 -10.09 -22.97
C THR A 101 10.48 -11.01 -21.80
N GLU A 102 11.59 -10.73 -21.11
CA GLU A 102 12.07 -11.49 -19.96
C GLU A 102 12.33 -10.56 -18.78
N SER A 103 11.96 -10.99 -17.58
CA SER A 103 12.33 -10.30 -16.36
C SER A 103 13.83 -10.46 -16.13
N TYR A 104 14.54 -9.35 -16.05
CA TYR A 104 15.98 -9.35 -15.81
C TYR A 104 16.28 -8.53 -14.54
N VAL A 105 17.09 -9.08 -13.66
CA VAL A 105 17.49 -8.44 -12.41
C VAL A 105 18.90 -7.84 -12.59
N PRO A 106 19.03 -6.52 -12.81
CA PRO A 106 20.28 -5.91 -13.25
C PRO A 106 21.45 -6.07 -12.27
N TRP A 107 21.17 -6.08 -10.97
CA TRP A 107 22.20 -6.18 -9.95
C TRP A 107 22.77 -7.61 -9.80
N ALA A 108 22.00 -8.63 -10.17
CA ALA A 108 22.41 -10.05 -10.09
C ALA A 108 22.87 -10.58 -11.44
N GLU A 109 22.65 -9.83 -12.54
CA GLU A 109 22.91 -10.27 -13.92
C GLU A 109 22.19 -11.59 -14.29
N GLU A 110 21.06 -11.87 -13.64
CA GLU A 110 20.29 -13.09 -13.80
C GLU A 110 18.85 -12.81 -14.23
N ALA A 111 18.17 -13.87 -14.74
CA ALA A 111 16.74 -13.80 -15.03
C ALA A 111 15.94 -13.66 -13.73
N GLY A 112 14.95 -12.76 -13.73
CA GLY A 112 14.04 -12.56 -12.64
C GLY A 112 12.72 -13.31 -12.81
N TYR A 113 11.91 -13.32 -11.77
CA TYR A 113 10.57 -13.91 -11.83
C TYR A 113 9.63 -13.07 -12.69
N SER A 114 9.03 -13.67 -13.71
CA SER A 114 7.96 -13.04 -14.47
C SER A 114 6.58 -13.27 -13.82
N LEU A 115 5.67 -12.30 -13.99
CA LEU A 115 4.31 -12.44 -13.48
C LEU A 115 3.61 -13.67 -14.06
N THR A 116 3.82 -13.94 -15.35
CA THR A 116 3.27 -15.14 -16.04
C THR A 116 3.76 -16.43 -15.40
N TYR A 117 5.06 -16.51 -15.09
CA TYR A 117 5.63 -17.68 -14.42
C TYR A 117 5.02 -17.90 -13.03
N LEU A 118 4.86 -16.82 -12.24
CA LEU A 118 4.29 -16.90 -10.88
C LEU A 118 2.83 -17.34 -10.88
N ILE A 119 2.02 -16.85 -11.83
CA ILE A 119 0.63 -17.26 -11.98
C ILE A 119 0.51 -18.76 -12.31
N HIS A 120 1.40 -19.30 -13.16
CA HIS A 120 1.40 -20.72 -13.50
C HIS A 120 1.98 -21.62 -12.40
N ASN A 121 2.72 -21.04 -11.43
CA ASN A 121 3.35 -21.78 -10.34
C ASN A 121 2.97 -21.23 -8.96
N PRO A 122 1.68 -21.26 -8.56
CA PRO A 122 1.22 -20.62 -7.31
C PRO A 122 1.84 -21.26 -6.06
N VAL A 123 2.12 -22.56 -6.09
CA VAL A 123 2.77 -23.27 -4.96
C VAL A 123 4.19 -22.76 -4.74
N LYS A 124 4.93 -22.48 -5.82
CA LYS A 124 6.27 -21.92 -5.73
C LYS A 124 6.22 -20.50 -5.15
N LEU A 125 5.24 -19.68 -5.54
CA LEU A 125 5.00 -18.35 -4.99
C LEU A 125 4.77 -18.41 -3.47
N VAL A 126 3.88 -19.29 -3.02
CA VAL A 126 3.61 -19.48 -1.56
C VAL A 126 4.87 -19.93 -0.83
N LYS A 127 5.65 -20.87 -1.40
CA LYS A 127 6.90 -21.33 -0.81
C LYS A 127 7.94 -20.22 -0.70
N ILE A 128 8.06 -19.35 -1.71
CA ILE A 128 8.98 -18.20 -1.67
C ILE A 128 8.56 -17.26 -0.53
N PHE A 129 7.30 -16.89 -0.43
CA PHE A 129 6.81 -16.01 0.64
C PHE A 129 6.99 -16.62 2.03
N TYR A 130 6.72 -17.91 2.18
CA TYR A 130 6.94 -18.63 3.42
C TYR A 130 8.41 -18.63 3.83
N ASN A 131 9.32 -18.95 2.91
CA ASN A 131 10.77 -18.92 3.18
C ASN A 131 11.24 -17.49 3.51
N THR A 132 10.78 -16.50 2.77
CA THR A 132 11.09 -15.09 3.03
C THR A 132 10.64 -14.67 4.44
N ALA A 133 9.43 -15.05 4.83
CA ALA A 133 8.92 -14.78 6.17
C ALA A 133 9.75 -15.48 7.26
N LEU A 134 10.20 -16.74 7.03
CA LEU A 134 11.01 -17.47 8.02
C LEU A 134 12.41 -16.90 8.18
N PHE A 135 13.09 -16.60 7.06
CA PHE A 135 14.51 -16.24 7.09
C PHE A 135 14.77 -14.75 7.22
N GLN A 136 13.82 -13.91 6.81
CA GLN A 136 13.98 -12.45 6.77
C GLN A 136 13.01 -11.70 7.71
N ALA A 137 12.23 -12.41 8.53
CA ALA A 137 11.22 -11.79 9.40
C ALA A 137 11.83 -10.75 10.34
N GLU A 138 12.96 -11.05 10.96
CA GLU A 138 13.66 -10.13 11.86
C GLU A 138 14.13 -8.88 11.11
N HIS A 139 14.79 -9.05 9.98
CA HIS A 139 15.27 -7.94 9.15
C HIS A 139 14.13 -7.03 8.70
N TYR A 140 13.02 -7.60 8.21
CA TYR A 140 11.86 -6.82 7.79
C TYR A 140 11.17 -6.12 8.97
N HIS A 141 11.10 -6.77 10.13
CA HIS A 141 10.54 -6.16 11.33
C HIS A 141 11.40 -4.98 11.80
N MET A 142 12.71 -5.11 11.78
CA MET A 142 13.64 -4.03 12.12
C MET A 142 13.52 -2.85 11.15
N THR A 143 13.49 -3.13 9.84
CA THR A 143 13.32 -2.07 8.81
C THR A 143 11.97 -1.39 8.88
N MET A 144 10.90 -2.11 9.20
CA MET A 144 9.55 -1.55 9.32
C MET A 144 9.45 -0.51 10.45
N ILE A 145 10.16 -0.71 11.55
CA ILE A 145 10.18 0.21 12.69
C ILE A 145 11.22 1.34 12.51
N GLY A 146 12.03 1.29 11.45
CA GLY A 146 13.02 2.32 11.15
C GLY A 146 14.38 2.10 11.83
N ALA A 147 14.70 0.86 12.19
CA ALA A 147 16.02 0.50 12.73
C ALA A 147 17.16 0.70 11.72
N TYR A 148 16.83 0.73 10.43
CA TYR A 148 17.72 1.09 9.34
C TYR A 148 17.29 2.42 8.74
N LEU A 149 18.17 3.42 8.75
CA LEU A 149 17.95 4.72 8.08
C LEU A 149 18.46 4.66 6.64
N GLY A 150 17.56 4.43 5.70
CA GLY A 150 17.88 4.42 4.27
C GLY A 150 18.71 3.20 3.86
N ASN A 151 19.55 3.37 2.82
CA ASN A 151 20.45 2.33 2.31
C ASN A 151 21.79 2.24 3.06
N ILE A 152 21.87 2.78 4.27
CA ILE A 152 23.11 2.78 5.04
C ILE A 152 23.05 1.62 6.02
N ASP A 153 23.69 0.53 5.65
CA ASP A 153 23.61 -0.75 6.34
C ASP A 153 24.23 -0.79 7.75
N GLU A 154 24.92 0.27 8.20
CA GLU A 154 25.77 0.17 9.39
C GLU A 154 25.49 1.17 10.52
N ILE A 155 24.65 2.20 10.36
CA ILE A 155 24.74 3.38 11.26
C ILE A 155 23.84 3.32 12.49
N LEU A 156 22.78 2.55 12.49
CA LEU A 156 21.88 2.44 13.65
C LEU A 156 21.64 0.97 13.98
N ASN A 157 22.58 0.37 14.67
CA ASN A 157 22.38 -0.97 15.23
C ASN A 157 21.43 -0.89 16.42
N VAL A 158 20.12 -0.70 16.14
CA VAL A 158 19.11 -0.68 17.18
C VAL A 158 18.89 -2.11 17.68
N PRO A 159 19.00 -2.38 18.98
CA PRO A 159 18.75 -3.70 19.51
C PRO A 159 17.35 -4.20 19.16
N TYR A 160 17.21 -5.42 18.69
CA TYR A 160 15.91 -6.03 18.35
C TYR A 160 14.89 -5.93 19.49
N LEU A 161 15.34 -5.98 20.75
CA LEU A 161 14.48 -5.78 21.92
C LEU A 161 13.76 -4.42 21.88
N ALA A 162 14.44 -3.34 21.48
CA ALA A 162 13.82 -2.01 21.36
C ALA A 162 12.73 -2.00 20.28
N VAL A 163 13.00 -2.64 19.14
CA VAL A 163 12.03 -2.79 18.04
C VAL A 163 10.81 -3.61 18.51
N ALA A 164 11.04 -4.70 19.21
CA ALA A 164 9.96 -5.53 19.76
C ALA A 164 9.11 -4.76 20.79
N LEU A 165 9.72 -4.01 21.70
CA LEU A 165 9.02 -3.16 22.67
C LEU A 165 8.19 -2.07 21.99
N LEU A 166 8.73 -1.38 20.98
CA LEU A 166 7.98 -0.40 20.21
C LEU A 166 6.78 -1.02 19.50
N THR A 167 6.96 -2.19 18.91
CA THR A 167 5.87 -2.94 18.27
C THR A 167 4.79 -3.32 19.29
N MET A 168 5.18 -3.82 20.46
CA MET A 168 4.24 -4.13 21.54
C MET A 168 3.50 -2.90 22.02
N CYS A 169 4.17 -1.74 22.13
CA CYS A 169 3.52 -0.47 22.45
C CYS A 169 2.50 -0.07 21.38
N LEU A 170 2.83 -0.17 20.09
CA LEU A 170 1.91 0.11 18.99
C LEU A 170 0.68 -0.81 19.03
N ILE A 171 0.89 -2.10 19.25
CA ILE A 171 -0.20 -3.08 19.43
C ILE A 171 -1.05 -2.69 20.65
N GLY A 172 -0.42 -2.39 21.78
CA GLY A 172 -1.10 -1.98 23.01
C GLY A 172 -1.95 -0.72 22.82
N LEU A 173 -1.44 0.29 22.08
CA LEU A 173 -2.18 1.50 21.76
C LEU A 173 -3.35 1.24 20.80
N SER A 174 -3.30 0.18 20.00
CA SER A 174 -4.38 -0.21 19.09
C SER A 174 -5.48 -1.02 19.76
N LEU A 175 -5.26 -1.48 20.99
CA LEU A 175 -6.27 -2.24 21.74
C LEU A 175 -7.41 -1.34 22.17
N ARG A 176 -8.62 -1.87 22.03
CA ARG A 176 -9.85 -1.19 22.40
C ARG A 176 -9.94 -0.97 23.90
N LYS A 177 -10.28 0.25 24.32
CA LYS A 177 -10.61 0.55 25.72
C LYS A 177 -11.96 -0.07 26.10
N PRO A 178 -12.13 -0.57 27.34
CA PRO A 178 -13.42 -1.00 27.85
C PRO A 178 -14.44 0.13 27.75
N GLY A 179 -15.63 -0.15 27.15
CA GLY A 179 -16.69 0.85 26.98
C GLY A 179 -16.59 1.69 25.70
N GLU A 180 -15.55 1.57 24.91
CA GLU A 180 -15.44 2.30 23.65
C GLU A 180 -16.34 1.70 22.56
N ASN A 181 -17.24 2.52 22.01
CA ASN A 181 -18.11 2.13 20.90
C ASN A 181 -17.45 2.49 19.57
N LEU A 182 -16.92 1.50 18.86
CA LEU A 182 -16.35 1.71 17.53
C LEU A 182 -17.47 1.73 16.47
N PRO A 183 -17.50 2.75 15.60
CA PRO A 183 -18.51 2.86 14.55
C PRO A 183 -18.36 1.82 13.43
N PHE A 184 -17.27 1.03 13.46
CA PHE A 184 -16.93 0.07 12.41
C PHE A 184 -17.79 -1.20 12.51
N ARG A 185 -18.59 -1.45 11.48
CA ARG A 185 -19.27 -2.74 11.28
C ARG A 185 -18.26 -3.85 10.99
N MET A 186 -18.61 -5.10 11.29
CA MET A 186 -17.74 -6.25 11.05
C MET A 186 -17.24 -6.31 9.59
N GLY A 187 -18.14 -6.08 8.62
CA GLY A 187 -17.75 -6.05 7.20
C GLY A 187 -16.70 -5.00 6.87
N ALA A 188 -16.79 -3.81 7.47
CA ALA A 188 -15.76 -2.76 7.28
C ALA A 188 -14.40 -3.17 7.87
N ARG A 189 -14.40 -3.83 9.03
CA ARG A 189 -13.17 -4.35 9.64
C ARG A 189 -12.51 -5.40 8.76
N VAL A 190 -13.30 -6.37 8.29
CA VAL A 190 -12.81 -7.41 7.37
C VAL A 190 -12.25 -6.76 6.09
N TRP A 191 -12.95 -5.78 5.53
CA TRP A 191 -12.50 -5.08 4.34
C TRP A 191 -11.17 -4.33 4.54
N ILE A 192 -11.02 -3.62 5.66
CA ILE A 192 -9.74 -2.96 6.01
C ILE A 192 -8.61 -4.00 6.14
N TRP A 193 -8.86 -5.14 6.79
CA TRP A 193 -7.89 -6.23 6.85
C TRP A 193 -7.50 -6.77 5.47
N VAL A 194 -8.48 -6.96 4.59
CA VAL A 194 -8.24 -7.39 3.20
C VAL A 194 -7.36 -6.38 2.47
N LEU A 195 -7.61 -5.08 2.65
CA LEU A 195 -6.78 -4.03 2.04
C LEU A 195 -5.36 -4.01 2.61
N CYS A 196 -5.20 -4.15 3.92
CA CYS A 196 -3.86 -4.21 4.54
C CYS A 196 -3.06 -5.41 4.04
N LEU A 197 -3.68 -6.60 4.01
CA LEU A 197 -3.05 -7.82 3.47
C LEU A 197 -2.76 -7.68 1.97
N GLY A 198 -3.69 -7.09 1.21
CA GLY A 198 -3.51 -6.81 -0.21
C GLY A 198 -2.35 -5.85 -0.49
N CYS A 199 -2.20 -4.82 0.33
CA CYS A 199 -1.05 -3.90 0.26
C CYS A 199 0.27 -4.64 0.52
N GLY A 200 0.33 -5.44 1.59
CA GLY A 200 1.50 -6.24 1.92
C GLY A 200 1.86 -7.23 0.80
N ALA A 201 0.85 -7.95 0.29
CA ALA A 201 1.05 -8.89 -0.82
C ALA A 201 1.53 -8.19 -2.10
N ALA A 202 0.98 -7.01 -2.42
CA ALA A 202 1.39 -6.24 -3.58
C ALA A 202 2.83 -5.73 -3.47
N VAL A 203 3.26 -5.29 -2.27
CA VAL A 203 4.67 -4.92 -2.01
C VAL A 203 5.58 -6.12 -2.20
N CYS A 204 5.28 -7.25 -1.56
CA CYS A 204 6.08 -8.48 -1.67
C CYS A 204 6.17 -8.97 -3.12
N LEU A 205 5.05 -8.94 -3.87
CA LEU A 205 5.01 -9.32 -5.28
C LEU A 205 5.85 -8.37 -6.15
N SER A 206 5.76 -7.08 -5.90
CA SER A 206 6.56 -6.06 -6.60
C SER A 206 8.06 -6.28 -6.38
N MET A 207 8.47 -6.56 -5.14
CA MET A 207 9.87 -6.85 -4.81
C MET A 207 10.34 -8.15 -5.46
N LEU A 208 9.49 -9.18 -5.48
CA LEU A 208 9.80 -10.46 -6.10
C LEU A 208 10.06 -10.32 -7.62
N ILE A 209 9.23 -9.55 -8.31
CA ILE A 209 9.35 -9.36 -9.77
C ILE A 209 10.52 -8.44 -10.12
N ALA A 210 10.73 -7.37 -9.35
CA ALA A 210 11.69 -6.33 -9.70
C ALA A 210 13.12 -6.59 -9.19
N TRP A 211 13.27 -7.36 -8.11
CA TRP A 211 14.53 -7.42 -7.37
C TRP A 211 15.04 -8.83 -7.06
N THR A 212 14.26 -9.88 -7.34
CA THR A 212 14.65 -11.24 -6.94
C THR A 212 15.05 -12.07 -8.16
N PRO A 213 16.29 -12.57 -8.24
CA PRO A 213 16.71 -13.50 -9.27
C PRO A 213 16.02 -14.86 -9.11
N MET A 214 15.89 -15.63 -10.20
CA MET A 214 15.26 -16.96 -10.22
C MET A 214 16.08 -18.03 -9.51
#